data_ddc21146e64cb7aeb2fe41fc93687053
#
_entry.id   ddc21146e64cb7aeb2fe41fc93687053
#
_cell.length_a   1.000
_cell.length_b   1.000
_cell.length_c   1.000
_cell.angle_alpha   90.00
_cell.angle_beta   90.00
_cell.angle_gamma   90.00
#
_symmetry.space_group_name_H-M   'P 1'
#
loop_
_entity.id
_entity.type
_entity.pdbx_description
1 polymer ?
#
loop_
_entity_poly.entity_id
_entity_poly.type
_entity_poly.pdbx_seq_one_letter_code
_entity_poly.pdbx_strand_id
1 'polypeptide(L)'
;MSGPAVRRETGHFFAFCLDTLRGLGRRPVQVREFVQQAWFISSVSILPAALVSIPFGAVIALQLGSLVRQLGAQSFTGAASVLAVVREAGPIVTALVIAGAGGSAICADLGSRRIREELDAMQVLGIDPIHRLVVPRVLASMLVAVLLNGLVSVVGVSGGYLFNVVMQGGTPGAYLASFQALGQLPDLLVGEVKALLFGAAAALIASYKGMTAKGGPKGVGDAVNQSVVLTFMALFALNFVVTAVYFQVVPQKGS
;
A
#
# COMPACT_ATOMS: atom_id res chain seq x y z
N MET A 1 20.69 16.26 -13.10
CA MET A 1 20.83 14.93 -13.78
C MET A 1 20.53 15.14 -15.26
N SER A 2 21.44 14.77 -16.15
CA SER A 2 21.26 14.94 -17.60
C SER A 2 20.18 13.98 -18.14
N GLY A 3 19.31 14.47 -19.02
CA GLY A 3 18.18 13.73 -19.58
C GLY A 3 18.45 12.29 -20.08
N PRO A 4 19.62 11.98 -20.68
CA PRO A 4 19.93 10.61 -21.13
C PRO A 4 20.14 9.61 -19.97
N ALA A 5 20.63 10.05 -18.81
CA ALA A 5 20.82 9.18 -17.65
C ALA A 5 19.48 8.76 -17.02
N VAL A 6 18.53 9.69 -16.88
CA VAL A 6 17.17 9.41 -16.38
C VAL A 6 16.45 8.44 -17.31
N ARG A 7 16.54 8.65 -18.61
CA ARG A 7 15.91 7.78 -19.62
C ARG A 7 16.46 6.35 -19.60
N ARG A 8 17.74 6.19 -19.28
CA ARG A 8 18.38 4.87 -19.16
C ARG A 8 17.94 4.17 -17.86
N GLU A 9 17.86 4.89 -16.76
CA GLU A 9 17.41 4.35 -15.46
C GLU A 9 15.94 3.91 -15.50
N THR A 10 15.07 4.71 -16.12
CA THR A 10 13.66 4.32 -16.33
C THR A 10 13.54 3.08 -17.21
N GLY A 11 14.32 2.97 -18.30
CA GLY A 11 14.33 1.78 -19.15
C GLY A 11 14.74 0.51 -18.40
N HIS A 12 15.76 0.58 -17.54
CA HIS A 12 16.19 -0.54 -16.70
C HIS A 12 15.12 -0.93 -15.67
N PHE A 13 14.41 0.03 -15.09
CA PHE A 13 13.31 -0.26 -14.17
C PHE A 13 12.15 -0.98 -14.86
N PHE A 14 11.74 -0.54 -16.05
CA PHE A 14 10.70 -1.23 -16.82
C PHE A 14 11.11 -2.64 -17.24
N ALA A 15 12.36 -2.85 -17.66
CA ALA A 15 12.88 -4.18 -17.94
C ALA A 15 12.82 -5.09 -16.70
N PHE A 16 13.23 -4.57 -15.53
CA PHE A 16 13.14 -5.27 -14.26
C PHE A 16 11.69 -5.65 -13.89
N CYS A 17 10.72 -4.75 -14.10
CA CYS A 17 9.30 -5.06 -13.88
C CYS A 17 8.82 -6.19 -14.82
N LEU A 18 9.21 -6.16 -16.11
CA LEU A 18 8.86 -7.21 -17.06
C LEU A 18 9.48 -8.56 -16.70
N ASP A 19 10.75 -8.57 -16.28
CA ASP A 19 11.42 -9.79 -15.84
C ASP A 19 10.81 -10.36 -14.58
N THR A 20 10.38 -9.51 -13.64
CA THR A 20 9.62 -9.92 -12.44
C THR A 20 8.26 -10.54 -12.84
N LEU A 21 7.52 -9.92 -13.76
CA LEU A 21 6.26 -10.47 -14.26
C LEU A 21 6.44 -11.81 -14.98
N ARG A 22 7.48 -11.95 -15.80
CA ARG A 22 7.82 -13.23 -16.43
C ARG A 22 8.23 -14.28 -15.41
N GLY A 23 8.88 -13.85 -14.31
CA GLY A 23 9.27 -14.71 -13.21
C GLY A 23 8.08 -15.32 -12.46
N LEU A 24 6.92 -14.65 -12.44
CA LEU A 24 5.69 -15.15 -11.78
C LEU A 24 5.20 -16.50 -12.35
N GLY A 25 5.41 -16.72 -13.66
CA GLY A 25 5.01 -17.97 -14.34
C GLY A 25 6.04 -19.11 -14.26
N ARG A 26 7.23 -18.87 -13.72
CA ARG A 26 8.30 -19.89 -13.68
C ARG A 26 8.17 -20.82 -12.48
N ARG A 27 8.41 -22.10 -12.69
CA ARG A 27 8.47 -23.12 -11.62
C ARG A 27 9.94 -23.45 -11.28
N PRO A 28 10.26 -23.82 -10.03
CA PRO A 28 9.39 -24.04 -8.88
C PRO A 28 8.99 -22.74 -8.16
N VAL A 29 7.75 -22.70 -7.66
CA VAL A 29 7.26 -21.57 -6.85
C VAL A 29 7.98 -21.58 -5.49
N GLN A 30 8.51 -20.44 -5.08
CA GLN A 30 9.28 -20.27 -3.85
C GLN A 30 8.36 -20.04 -2.62
N VAL A 31 7.49 -21.02 -2.32
CA VAL A 31 6.45 -20.89 -1.27
C VAL A 31 7.05 -20.56 0.10
N ARG A 32 8.17 -21.20 0.46
CA ARG A 32 8.85 -20.94 1.74
C ARG A 32 9.31 -19.49 1.86
N GLU A 33 9.95 -18.97 0.81
CA GLU A 33 10.39 -17.58 0.76
C GLU A 33 9.21 -16.62 0.81
N PHE A 34 8.13 -16.91 0.05
CA PHE A 34 6.89 -16.14 0.08
C PHE A 34 6.31 -16.02 1.49
N VAL A 35 6.18 -17.14 2.23
CA VAL A 35 5.63 -17.13 3.60
C VAL A 35 6.54 -16.35 4.55
N GLN A 36 7.85 -16.53 4.44
CA GLN A 36 8.82 -15.79 5.26
C GLN A 36 8.76 -14.27 5.00
N GLN A 37 8.64 -13.88 3.74
CA GLN A 37 8.51 -12.46 3.36
C GLN A 37 7.16 -11.87 3.78
N ALA A 38 6.07 -12.64 3.64
CA ALA A 38 4.75 -12.19 4.10
C ALA A 38 4.75 -11.96 5.63
N TRP A 39 5.33 -12.88 6.38
CA TRP A 39 5.50 -12.73 7.83
C TRP A 39 6.36 -11.51 8.19
N PHE A 40 7.49 -11.36 7.52
CA PHE A 40 8.41 -10.25 7.75
C PHE A 40 7.75 -8.89 7.49
N ILE A 41 7.10 -8.72 6.32
CA ILE A 41 6.41 -7.47 5.97
C ILE A 41 5.26 -7.20 6.94
N SER A 42 4.46 -8.23 7.29
CA SER A 42 3.36 -8.09 8.24
C SER A 42 3.84 -7.64 9.62
N SER A 43 4.92 -8.25 10.13
CA SER A 43 5.44 -7.96 11.48
C SER A 43 5.90 -6.51 11.66
N VAL A 44 6.43 -5.90 10.60
CA VAL A 44 6.88 -4.49 10.64
C VAL A 44 5.75 -3.50 10.31
N SER A 45 4.65 -3.95 9.69
CA SER A 45 3.60 -3.07 9.16
C SER A 45 2.32 -3.05 9.99
N ILE A 46 1.95 -4.13 10.68
CA ILE A 46 0.66 -4.23 11.40
C ILE A 46 0.54 -3.16 12.49
N LEU A 47 1.55 -3.03 13.35
CA LEU A 47 1.49 -2.09 14.47
C LEU A 47 1.44 -0.63 14.01
N PRO A 48 2.33 -0.15 13.10
CA PRO A 48 2.22 1.19 12.55
C PRO A 48 0.88 1.46 11.86
N ALA A 49 0.35 0.50 11.10
CA ALA A 49 -0.93 0.63 10.43
C ALA A 49 -2.08 0.82 11.40
N ALA A 50 -2.17 -0.02 12.43
CA ALA A 50 -3.21 0.09 13.44
C ALA A 50 -3.15 1.43 14.20
N LEU A 51 -1.94 1.85 14.62
CA LEU A 51 -1.74 3.10 15.36
C LEU A 51 -2.07 4.35 14.53
N VAL A 52 -1.76 4.34 13.24
CA VAL A 52 -2.07 5.47 12.33
C VAL A 52 -3.55 5.50 11.95
N SER A 53 -4.20 4.34 11.82
CA SER A 53 -5.59 4.24 11.39
C SER A 53 -6.58 4.87 12.38
N ILE A 54 -6.33 4.75 13.69
CA ILE A 54 -7.22 5.30 14.73
C ILE A 54 -7.36 6.83 14.60
N PRO A 55 -6.28 7.63 14.68
CA PRO A 55 -6.40 9.08 14.55
C PRO A 55 -6.87 9.51 13.15
N PHE A 56 -6.50 8.78 12.10
CA PHE A 56 -6.99 9.07 10.75
C PHE A 56 -8.51 8.93 10.65
N GLY A 57 -9.06 7.82 11.14
CA GLY A 57 -10.51 7.59 11.19
C GLY A 57 -11.25 8.65 12.03
N ALA A 58 -10.68 9.02 13.18
CA ALA A 58 -11.23 10.07 14.06
C ALA A 58 -11.24 11.44 13.36
N VAL A 59 -10.15 11.84 12.71
CA VAL A 59 -10.06 13.13 11.98
C VAL A 59 -11.05 13.19 10.82
N ILE A 60 -11.19 12.11 10.06
CA ILE A 60 -12.17 12.03 8.97
C ILE A 60 -13.60 12.16 9.53
N ALA A 61 -13.92 11.44 10.60
CA ALA A 61 -15.23 11.52 11.24
C ALA A 61 -15.53 12.94 11.78
N LEU A 62 -14.51 13.64 12.32
CA LEU A 62 -14.62 15.04 12.74
C LEU A 62 -14.95 15.97 11.59
N GLN A 63 -14.15 15.92 10.52
CA GLN A 63 -14.30 16.85 9.39
C GLN A 63 -15.61 16.60 8.66
N LEU A 64 -15.91 15.35 8.31
CA LEU A 64 -17.16 15.02 7.63
C LEU A 64 -18.36 15.23 8.52
N GLY A 65 -18.29 14.87 9.81
CA GLY A 65 -19.36 15.11 10.77
C GLY A 65 -19.67 16.59 10.95
N SER A 66 -18.69 17.48 10.93
CA SER A 66 -18.90 18.93 10.98
C SER A 66 -19.56 19.46 9.70
N LEU A 67 -19.12 19.01 8.55
CA LEU A 67 -19.68 19.41 7.25
C LEU A 67 -21.13 18.97 7.10
N VAL A 68 -21.41 17.70 7.39
CA VAL A 68 -22.74 17.09 7.30
C VAL A 68 -23.71 17.76 8.27
N ARG A 69 -23.26 18.16 9.47
CA ARG A 69 -24.07 18.94 10.41
C ARG A 69 -24.42 20.33 9.89
N GLN A 70 -23.48 21.03 9.25
CA GLN A 70 -23.75 22.35 8.63
C GLN A 70 -24.80 22.25 7.52
N LEU A 71 -24.87 21.11 6.83
CA LEU A 71 -25.86 20.83 5.79
C LEU A 71 -27.19 20.29 6.34
N GLY A 72 -27.33 20.12 7.65
CA GLY A 72 -28.54 19.58 8.28
C GLY A 72 -28.76 18.07 8.04
N ALA A 73 -27.78 17.36 7.50
CA ALA A 73 -27.88 15.96 7.07
C ALA A 73 -27.24 14.98 8.08
N GLN A 74 -27.41 15.17 9.38
CA GLN A 74 -26.73 14.44 10.46
C GLN A 74 -26.86 12.92 10.37
N SER A 75 -28.00 12.41 9.82
CA SER A 75 -28.23 10.98 9.61
C SER A 75 -27.24 10.32 8.64
N PHE A 76 -26.54 11.08 7.80
CA PHE A 76 -25.58 10.57 6.81
C PHE A 76 -24.12 10.60 7.29
N THR A 77 -23.85 11.07 8.51
CA THR A 77 -22.47 11.23 9.00
C THR A 77 -21.70 9.90 9.03
N GLY A 78 -22.34 8.82 9.47
CA GLY A 78 -21.71 7.50 9.50
C GLY A 78 -21.36 6.99 8.11
N ALA A 79 -22.30 7.09 7.18
CA ALA A 79 -22.09 6.67 5.79
C ALA A 79 -20.95 7.43 5.10
N ALA A 80 -20.95 8.76 5.21
CA ALA A 80 -19.91 9.59 4.63
C ALA A 80 -18.52 9.25 5.21
N SER A 81 -18.44 9.04 6.54
CA SER A 81 -17.18 8.68 7.21
C SER A 81 -16.67 7.32 6.77
N VAL A 82 -17.55 6.31 6.66
CA VAL A 82 -17.18 4.97 6.24
C VAL A 82 -16.71 4.95 4.79
N LEU A 83 -17.44 5.61 3.87
CA LEU A 83 -17.04 5.70 2.47
C LEU A 83 -15.67 6.36 2.32
N ALA A 84 -15.42 7.46 3.04
CA ALA A 84 -14.14 8.14 3.00
C ALA A 84 -13.00 7.27 3.54
N VAL A 85 -13.24 6.51 4.62
CA VAL A 85 -12.23 5.62 5.20
C VAL A 85 -11.97 4.43 4.28
N VAL A 86 -12.98 3.70 3.85
CA VAL A 86 -12.84 2.44 3.12
C VAL A 86 -12.31 2.68 1.70
N ARG A 87 -12.82 3.71 1.01
CA ARG A 87 -12.55 3.95 -0.40
C ARG A 87 -11.23 4.71 -0.64
N GLU A 88 -10.87 5.64 0.25
CA GLU A 88 -9.71 6.51 0.04
C GLU A 88 -8.68 6.42 1.18
N ALA A 89 -9.07 6.64 2.42
CA ALA A 89 -8.11 6.74 3.52
C ALA A 89 -7.46 5.39 3.84
N GLY A 90 -8.21 4.29 3.81
CA GLY A 90 -7.68 2.94 4.05
C GLY A 90 -6.56 2.57 3.07
N PRO A 91 -6.81 2.61 1.75
CA PRO A 91 -5.75 2.39 0.77
C PRO A 91 -4.56 3.34 0.90
N ILE A 92 -4.79 4.64 1.17
CA ILE A 92 -3.70 5.62 1.34
C ILE A 92 -2.85 5.29 2.56
N VAL A 93 -3.47 5.04 3.72
CA VAL A 93 -2.73 4.66 4.96
C VAL A 93 -1.96 3.37 4.75
N THR A 94 -2.58 2.37 4.12
CA THR A 94 -1.92 1.11 3.76
C THR A 94 -0.71 1.36 2.85
N ALA A 95 -0.88 2.21 1.83
CA ALA A 95 0.19 2.58 0.92
C ALA A 95 1.38 3.23 1.64
N LEU A 96 1.11 4.19 2.54
CA LEU A 96 2.13 4.88 3.33
C LEU A 96 2.90 3.91 4.23
N VAL A 97 2.20 2.99 4.89
CA VAL A 97 2.83 2.00 5.78
C VAL A 97 3.63 0.97 4.98
N ILE A 98 3.08 0.44 3.89
CA ILE A 98 3.81 -0.52 3.04
C ILE A 98 5.03 0.15 2.39
N ALA A 99 4.93 1.39 1.92
CA ALA A 99 6.07 2.12 1.35
C ALA A 99 7.13 2.44 2.42
N GLY A 100 6.69 2.93 3.57
CA GLY A 100 7.57 3.33 4.67
C GLY A 100 8.21 2.16 5.39
N ALA A 101 7.43 1.27 5.98
CA ALA A 101 7.95 0.15 6.77
C ALA A 101 8.34 -1.05 5.90
N GLY A 102 7.39 -1.59 5.11
CA GLY A 102 7.61 -2.78 4.29
C GLY A 102 8.66 -2.55 3.20
N GLY A 103 8.52 -1.46 2.43
CA GLY A 103 9.43 -1.12 1.34
C GLY A 103 10.85 -0.82 1.82
N SER A 104 11.00 -0.07 2.93
CA SER A 104 12.31 0.18 3.54
C SER A 104 12.99 -1.11 3.95
N ALA A 105 12.24 -2.02 4.57
CA ALA A 105 12.76 -3.32 5.01
C ALA A 105 13.19 -4.20 3.83
N ILE A 106 12.39 -4.26 2.75
CA ILE A 106 12.72 -4.99 1.52
C ILE A 106 13.98 -4.40 0.87
N CYS A 107 14.05 -3.06 0.74
CA CYS A 107 15.18 -2.38 0.12
C CYS A 107 16.47 -2.59 0.93
N ALA A 108 16.41 -2.48 2.25
CA ALA A 108 17.54 -2.70 3.13
C ALA A 108 18.06 -4.16 3.09
N ASP A 109 17.16 -5.16 3.11
CA ASP A 109 17.53 -6.56 3.00
C ASP A 109 18.24 -6.87 1.68
N LEU A 110 17.65 -6.47 0.54
CA LEU A 110 18.25 -6.70 -0.77
C LEU A 110 19.53 -5.88 -0.98
N GLY A 111 19.57 -4.64 -0.46
CA GLY A 111 20.76 -3.80 -0.50
C GLY A 111 21.91 -4.39 0.33
N SER A 112 21.63 -4.97 1.50
CA SER A 112 22.64 -5.65 2.31
C SER A 112 23.20 -6.90 1.62
N ARG A 113 22.36 -7.67 0.91
CA ARG A 113 22.78 -8.81 0.09
C ARG A 113 23.61 -8.36 -1.11
N ARG A 114 23.27 -7.21 -1.71
CA ARG A 114 24.02 -6.63 -2.82
C ARG A 114 25.45 -6.27 -2.42
N ILE A 115 25.64 -5.58 -1.29
CA ILE A 115 26.97 -5.17 -0.83
C ILE A 115 27.83 -6.34 -0.32
N ARG A 116 27.22 -7.49 0.04
CA ARG A 116 27.91 -8.73 0.39
C ARG A 116 28.18 -9.63 -0.83
N GLU A 117 27.87 -9.14 -2.04
CA GLU A 117 28.04 -9.87 -3.30
C GLU A 117 27.23 -11.18 -3.39
N GLU A 118 26.25 -11.38 -2.52
CA GLU A 118 25.39 -12.56 -2.54
C GLU A 118 24.61 -12.69 -3.85
N LEU A 119 24.17 -11.56 -4.42
CA LEU A 119 23.45 -11.54 -5.70
C LEU A 119 24.34 -11.97 -6.87
N ASP A 120 25.59 -11.53 -6.87
CA ASP A 120 26.56 -11.88 -7.91
C ASP A 120 26.96 -13.36 -7.79
N ALA A 121 27.13 -13.86 -6.56
CA ALA A 121 27.36 -15.28 -6.31
C ALA A 121 26.21 -16.17 -6.80
N MET A 122 24.94 -15.74 -6.58
CA MET A 122 23.78 -16.46 -7.12
C MET A 122 23.80 -16.55 -8.65
N GLN A 123 24.17 -15.45 -9.34
CA GLN A 123 24.26 -15.43 -10.79
C GLN A 123 25.35 -16.38 -11.33
N VAL A 124 26.50 -16.44 -10.68
CA VAL A 124 27.58 -17.38 -11.01
C VAL A 124 27.12 -18.84 -10.86
N LEU A 125 26.26 -19.12 -9.87
CA LEU A 125 25.66 -20.45 -9.66
C LEU A 125 24.48 -20.73 -10.63
N GLY A 126 24.17 -19.84 -11.56
CA GLY A 126 23.05 -20.00 -12.48
C GLY A 126 21.68 -19.77 -11.86
N ILE A 127 21.61 -19.18 -10.65
CA ILE A 127 20.36 -18.87 -9.96
C ILE A 127 19.95 -17.44 -10.31
N ASP A 128 18.74 -17.28 -10.87
CA ASP A 128 18.17 -15.96 -11.19
C ASP A 128 17.72 -15.25 -9.89
N PRO A 129 18.37 -14.14 -9.47
CA PRO A 129 18.01 -13.43 -8.25
C PRO A 129 16.61 -12.83 -8.30
N ILE A 130 16.12 -12.44 -9.49
CA ILE A 130 14.78 -11.87 -9.63
C ILE A 130 13.73 -12.93 -9.29
N HIS A 131 13.83 -14.10 -9.92
CA HIS A 131 12.89 -15.19 -9.65
C HIS A 131 12.98 -15.69 -8.20
N ARG A 132 14.20 -15.79 -7.65
CA ARG A 132 14.42 -16.37 -6.30
C ARG A 132 14.04 -15.42 -5.17
N LEU A 133 14.31 -14.11 -5.32
CA LEU A 133 14.17 -13.14 -4.24
C LEU A 133 13.08 -12.11 -4.48
N VAL A 134 12.96 -11.55 -5.70
CA VAL A 134 12.04 -10.44 -5.97
C VAL A 134 10.60 -10.92 -6.09
N VAL A 135 10.37 -11.96 -6.89
CA VAL A 135 9.02 -12.49 -7.15
C VAL A 135 8.28 -12.84 -5.85
N PRO A 136 8.86 -13.63 -4.91
CA PRO A 136 8.18 -13.94 -3.64
C PRO A 136 7.88 -12.68 -2.81
N ARG A 137 8.76 -11.67 -2.82
CA ARG A 137 8.57 -10.41 -2.08
C ARG A 137 7.44 -9.58 -2.65
N VAL A 138 7.33 -9.49 -3.97
CA VAL A 138 6.24 -8.77 -4.63
C VAL A 138 4.90 -9.44 -4.31
N LEU A 139 4.79 -10.75 -4.45
CA LEU A 139 3.57 -11.49 -4.10
C LEU A 139 3.21 -11.36 -2.62
N ALA A 140 4.20 -11.46 -1.74
CA ALA A 140 4.00 -11.29 -0.30
C ALA A 140 3.52 -9.89 0.04
N SER A 141 4.12 -8.85 -0.56
CA SER A 141 3.71 -7.46 -0.36
C SER A 141 2.29 -7.20 -0.87
N MET A 142 1.90 -7.77 -2.02
CA MET A 142 0.53 -7.69 -2.55
C MET A 142 -0.48 -8.29 -1.57
N LEU A 143 -0.22 -9.51 -1.09
CA LEU A 143 -1.10 -10.18 -0.11
C LEU A 143 -1.20 -9.39 1.19
N VAL A 144 -0.05 -8.99 1.74
CA VAL A 144 0.00 -8.24 3.01
C VAL A 144 -0.69 -6.89 2.87
N ALA A 145 -0.55 -6.19 1.74
CA ALA A 145 -1.21 -4.92 1.49
C ALA A 145 -2.75 -5.06 1.51
N VAL A 146 -3.30 -6.12 0.89
CA VAL A 146 -4.74 -6.41 0.91
C VAL A 146 -5.22 -6.68 2.34
N LEU A 147 -4.54 -7.56 3.08
CA LEU A 147 -4.89 -7.87 4.46
C LEU A 147 -4.75 -6.64 5.39
N LEU A 148 -3.73 -5.83 5.16
CA LEU A 148 -3.48 -4.62 5.92
C LEU A 148 -4.53 -3.55 5.65
N ASN A 149 -5.01 -3.42 4.39
CA ASN A 149 -6.09 -2.51 4.03
C ASN A 149 -7.41 -2.88 4.72
N GLY A 150 -7.73 -4.17 4.81
CA GLY A 150 -8.85 -4.65 5.59
C GLY A 150 -8.74 -4.27 7.07
N LEU A 151 -7.56 -4.49 7.68
CA LEU A 151 -7.30 -4.10 9.06
C LEU A 151 -7.41 -2.58 9.27
N VAL A 152 -6.80 -1.77 8.39
CA VAL A 152 -6.84 -0.30 8.42
C VAL A 152 -8.28 0.21 8.30
N SER A 153 -9.08 -0.39 7.41
CA SER A 153 -10.48 -0.04 7.22
C SER A 153 -11.31 -0.34 8.48
N VAL A 154 -11.15 -1.51 9.07
CA VAL A 154 -11.86 -1.89 10.30
C VAL A 154 -11.47 -0.99 11.47
N VAL A 155 -10.17 -0.78 11.69
CA VAL A 155 -9.66 0.07 12.78
C VAL A 155 -10.04 1.53 12.57
N GLY A 156 -9.92 2.05 11.35
CA GLY A 156 -10.27 3.43 11.00
C GLY A 156 -11.76 3.72 11.16
N VAL A 157 -12.63 2.81 10.69
CA VAL A 157 -14.08 2.91 10.88
C VAL A 157 -14.45 2.82 12.36
N SER A 158 -13.82 1.92 13.12
CA SER A 158 -14.03 1.80 14.56
C SER A 158 -13.60 3.06 15.31
N GLY A 159 -12.46 3.66 14.94
CA GLY A 159 -12.00 4.95 15.47
C GLY A 159 -12.97 6.08 15.17
N GLY A 160 -13.49 6.15 13.94
CA GLY A 160 -14.52 7.10 13.52
C GLY A 160 -15.84 6.91 14.29
N TYR A 161 -16.27 5.66 14.49
CA TYR A 161 -17.45 5.32 15.29
C TYR A 161 -17.31 5.79 16.74
N LEU A 162 -16.23 5.41 17.42
CA LEU A 162 -15.99 5.81 18.81
C LEU A 162 -15.99 7.33 18.95
N PHE A 163 -15.33 8.02 18.04
CA PHE A 163 -15.26 9.47 18.05
C PHE A 163 -16.63 10.13 17.83
N ASN A 164 -17.40 9.64 16.84
CA ASN A 164 -18.73 10.17 16.55
C ASN A 164 -19.71 9.96 17.73
N VAL A 165 -19.74 8.75 18.29
CA VAL A 165 -20.68 8.41 19.38
C VAL A 165 -20.27 9.07 20.70
N VAL A 166 -18.98 9.00 21.09
CA VAL A 166 -18.52 9.46 22.41
C VAL A 166 -18.33 10.98 22.45
N MET A 167 -17.75 11.57 21.41
CA MET A 167 -17.38 13.00 21.43
C MET A 167 -18.39 13.90 20.70
N GLN A 168 -19.10 13.40 19.70
CA GLN A 168 -20.06 14.21 18.94
C GLN A 168 -21.53 13.96 19.35
N GLY A 169 -21.81 13.04 20.28
CA GLY A 169 -23.16 12.73 20.73
C GLY A 169 -24.03 12.03 19.68
N GLY A 170 -23.40 11.42 18.66
CA GLY A 170 -24.10 10.62 17.67
C GLY A 170 -24.73 9.37 18.29
N THR A 171 -25.87 8.92 17.74
CA THR A 171 -26.49 7.67 18.21
C THR A 171 -25.87 6.47 17.51
N PRO A 172 -25.53 5.38 18.24
CA PRO A 172 -24.97 4.16 17.66
C PRO A 172 -25.80 3.59 16.51
N GLY A 173 -27.14 3.60 16.69
CA GLY A 173 -28.09 3.09 15.69
C GLY A 173 -28.08 3.88 14.39
N ALA A 174 -28.02 5.22 14.45
CA ALA A 174 -27.97 6.06 13.25
C ALA A 174 -26.66 5.86 12.48
N TYR A 175 -25.53 5.71 13.19
CA TYR A 175 -24.23 5.45 12.54
C TYR A 175 -24.25 4.11 11.78
N LEU A 176 -24.70 3.03 12.43
CA LEU A 176 -24.76 1.71 11.82
C LEU A 176 -25.79 1.62 10.69
N ALA A 177 -26.97 2.23 10.85
CA ALA A 177 -27.98 2.28 9.80
C ALA A 177 -27.48 3.02 8.56
N SER A 178 -26.77 4.14 8.73
CA SER A 178 -26.22 4.90 7.60
C SER A 178 -25.09 4.15 6.89
N PHE A 179 -24.29 3.37 7.62
CA PHE A 179 -23.28 2.47 7.03
C PHE A 179 -23.92 1.44 6.07
N GLN A 180 -25.00 0.79 6.52
CA GLN A 180 -25.72 -0.20 5.69
C GLN A 180 -26.41 0.42 4.47
N ALA A 181 -26.83 1.68 4.57
CA ALA A 181 -27.54 2.36 3.49
C ALA A 181 -26.65 2.74 2.30
N LEU A 182 -25.40 3.13 2.55
CA LEU A 182 -24.50 3.67 1.49
C LEU A 182 -23.25 2.83 1.27
N GLY A 183 -22.86 1.93 2.18
CA GLY A 183 -21.74 1.02 1.98
C GLY A 183 -22.04 0.04 0.85
N GLN A 184 -21.28 0.08 -0.23
CA GLN A 184 -21.45 -0.80 -1.37
C GLN A 184 -20.26 -1.75 -1.50
N LEU A 185 -20.53 -2.97 -1.94
CA LEU A 185 -19.49 -3.97 -2.22
C LEU A 185 -18.42 -3.47 -3.22
N PRO A 186 -18.78 -2.72 -4.29
CA PRO A 186 -17.79 -2.13 -5.20
C PRO A 186 -16.78 -1.19 -4.53
N ASP A 187 -17.15 -0.46 -3.48
CA ASP A 187 -16.23 0.45 -2.77
C ASP A 187 -15.14 -0.32 -2.03
N LEU A 188 -15.51 -1.43 -1.38
CA LEU A 188 -14.55 -2.36 -0.77
C LEU A 188 -13.61 -2.96 -1.82
N LEU A 189 -14.17 -3.47 -2.92
CA LEU A 189 -13.37 -4.10 -3.98
C LEU A 189 -12.36 -3.13 -4.58
N VAL A 190 -12.74 -1.89 -4.82
CA VAL A 190 -11.81 -0.87 -5.34
C VAL A 190 -10.70 -0.56 -4.32
N GLY A 191 -11.04 -0.45 -3.02
CA GLY A 191 -10.06 -0.30 -1.95
C GLY A 191 -9.03 -1.44 -1.95
N GLU A 192 -9.49 -2.69 -2.08
CA GLU A 192 -8.61 -3.86 -2.11
C GLU A 192 -7.77 -3.94 -3.39
N VAL A 193 -8.33 -3.58 -4.54
CA VAL A 193 -7.57 -3.49 -5.81
C VAL A 193 -6.50 -2.41 -5.71
N LYS A 194 -6.81 -1.24 -5.15
CA LYS A 194 -5.81 -0.19 -4.88
C LYS A 194 -4.69 -0.73 -3.99
N ALA A 195 -5.03 -1.36 -2.86
CA ALA A 195 -4.06 -1.92 -1.93
C ALA A 195 -3.15 -2.96 -2.59
N LEU A 196 -3.70 -3.85 -3.40
CA LEU A 196 -2.94 -4.85 -4.16
C LEU A 196 -1.93 -4.19 -5.12
N LEU A 197 -2.37 -3.19 -5.88
CA LEU A 197 -1.50 -2.45 -6.80
C LEU A 197 -0.41 -1.67 -6.05
N PHE A 198 -0.75 -1.10 -4.88
CA PHE A 198 0.18 -0.37 -4.04
C PHE A 198 1.25 -1.30 -3.46
N GLY A 199 0.86 -2.48 -2.98
CA GLY A 199 1.78 -3.50 -2.52
C GLY A 199 2.76 -3.95 -3.61
N ALA A 200 2.25 -4.16 -4.83
CA ALA A 200 3.08 -4.50 -5.99
C ALA A 200 4.09 -3.40 -6.33
N ALA A 201 3.61 -2.16 -6.47
CA ALA A 201 4.45 -1.02 -6.82
C ALA A 201 5.53 -0.75 -5.77
N ALA A 202 5.18 -0.78 -4.48
CA ALA A 202 6.10 -0.59 -3.38
C ALA A 202 7.21 -1.65 -3.37
N ALA A 203 6.85 -2.93 -3.50
CA ALA A 203 7.82 -4.02 -3.51
C ALA A 203 8.72 -4.00 -4.75
N LEU A 204 8.20 -3.65 -5.93
CA LEU A 204 8.98 -3.51 -7.16
C LEU A 204 10.02 -2.40 -7.05
N ILE A 205 9.60 -1.20 -6.60
CA ILE A 205 10.50 -0.06 -6.45
C ILE A 205 11.56 -0.34 -5.38
N ALA A 206 11.14 -0.89 -4.23
CA ALA A 206 12.03 -1.25 -3.12
C ALA A 206 13.06 -2.30 -3.54
N SER A 207 12.62 -3.35 -4.24
CA SER A 207 13.50 -4.40 -4.74
C SER A 207 14.50 -3.87 -5.77
N TYR A 208 14.04 -3.05 -6.71
CA TYR A 208 14.91 -2.45 -7.71
C TYR A 208 15.99 -1.57 -7.07
N LYS A 209 15.61 -0.68 -6.16
CA LYS A 209 16.58 0.21 -5.48
C LYS A 209 17.53 -0.58 -4.57
N GLY A 210 17.06 -1.59 -3.86
CA GLY A 210 17.90 -2.47 -3.06
C GLY A 210 18.92 -3.24 -3.90
N MET A 211 18.50 -3.88 -4.98
CA MET A 211 19.39 -4.65 -5.86
C MET A 211 20.39 -3.79 -6.63
N THR A 212 20.09 -2.51 -6.83
CA THR A 212 20.99 -1.56 -7.53
C THR A 212 21.79 -0.68 -6.57
N ALA A 213 21.70 -0.90 -5.25
CA ALA A 213 22.45 -0.15 -4.25
C ALA A 213 23.97 -0.28 -4.46
N LYS A 214 24.69 0.85 -4.28
CA LYS A 214 26.14 0.95 -4.49
C LYS A 214 26.77 1.75 -3.35
N GLY A 215 28.06 1.54 -3.09
CA GLY A 215 28.78 2.39 -2.11
C GLY A 215 28.69 1.91 -0.66
N GLY A 216 28.49 0.61 -0.45
CA GLY A 216 28.51 0.00 0.88
C GLY A 216 27.29 0.39 1.74
N PRO A 217 27.38 0.33 3.08
CA PRO A 217 26.25 0.57 4.00
C PRO A 217 25.58 1.93 3.83
N LYS A 218 26.36 2.99 3.55
CA LYS A 218 25.83 4.33 3.27
C LYS A 218 24.96 4.33 2.01
N GLY A 219 25.42 3.64 0.96
CA GLY A 219 24.64 3.55 -0.28
C GLY A 219 23.35 2.75 -0.13
N VAL A 220 23.30 1.78 0.79
CA VAL A 220 22.04 1.10 1.14
C VAL A 220 21.07 2.07 1.81
N GLY A 221 21.54 2.90 2.76
CA GLY A 221 20.71 3.93 3.39
C GLY A 221 20.16 4.94 2.36
N ASP A 222 20.99 5.38 1.43
CA ASP A 222 20.57 6.28 0.34
C ASP A 222 19.55 5.62 -0.59
N ALA A 223 19.72 4.33 -0.90
CA ALA A 223 18.77 3.56 -1.72
C ALA A 223 17.41 3.41 -1.02
N VAL A 224 17.40 3.17 0.30
CA VAL A 224 16.18 3.11 1.12
C VAL A 224 15.43 4.44 1.06
N ASN A 225 16.10 5.56 1.30
CA ASN A 225 15.48 6.88 1.24
C ASN A 225 14.90 7.18 -0.15
N GLN A 226 15.65 6.89 -1.22
CA GLN A 226 15.17 7.04 -2.60
C GLN A 226 13.99 6.14 -2.89
N SER A 227 14.02 4.90 -2.41
CA SER A 227 12.92 3.94 -2.57
C SER A 227 11.62 4.48 -1.97
N VAL A 228 11.66 4.96 -0.74
CA VAL A 228 10.48 5.50 -0.04
C VAL A 228 9.89 6.69 -0.80
N VAL A 229 10.72 7.67 -1.19
CA VAL A 229 10.27 8.85 -1.93
C VAL A 229 9.65 8.48 -3.27
N LEU A 230 10.33 7.63 -4.06
CA LEU A 230 9.81 7.19 -5.36
C LEU A 230 8.51 6.38 -5.21
N THR A 231 8.44 5.54 -4.18
CA THR A 231 7.23 4.77 -3.91
C THR A 231 6.06 5.70 -3.57
N PHE A 232 6.23 6.68 -2.70
CA PHE A 232 5.17 7.65 -2.41
C PHE A 232 4.68 8.37 -3.67
N MET A 233 5.58 8.87 -4.51
CA MET A 233 5.20 9.52 -5.76
C MET A 233 4.40 8.58 -6.68
N ALA A 234 4.85 7.34 -6.82
CA ALA A 234 4.16 6.34 -7.65
C ALA A 234 2.78 5.97 -7.09
N LEU A 235 2.66 5.82 -5.76
CA LEU A 235 1.40 5.45 -5.11
C LEU A 235 0.35 6.55 -5.22
N PHE A 236 0.73 7.83 -5.06
CA PHE A 236 -0.19 8.94 -5.28
C PHE A 236 -0.65 9.03 -6.73
N ALA A 237 0.25 8.84 -7.71
CA ALA A 237 -0.12 8.80 -9.12
C ALA A 237 -1.06 7.62 -9.43
N LEU A 238 -0.76 6.42 -8.91
CA LEU A 238 -1.62 5.24 -9.05
C LEU A 238 -2.98 5.45 -8.39
N ASN A 239 -3.03 6.04 -7.19
CA ASN A 239 -4.28 6.33 -6.51
C ASN A 239 -5.17 7.23 -7.37
N PHE A 240 -4.60 8.30 -7.92
CA PHE A 240 -5.33 9.21 -8.80
C PHE A 240 -5.89 8.50 -10.03
N VAL A 241 -5.05 7.70 -10.73
CA VAL A 241 -5.48 6.98 -11.93
C VAL A 241 -6.57 5.96 -11.62
N VAL A 242 -6.40 5.14 -10.57
CA VAL A 242 -7.41 4.13 -10.22
C VAL A 242 -8.72 4.78 -9.78
N THR A 243 -8.68 5.87 -9.01
CA THR A 243 -9.87 6.61 -8.61
C THR A 243 -10.56 7.24 -9.83
N ALA A 244 -9.81 7.83 -10.76
CA ALA A 244 -10.37 8.43 -11.98
C ALA A 244 -11.08 7.37 -12.86
N VAL A 245 -10.45 6.21 -13.04
CA VAL A 245 -11.05 5.08 -13.78
C VAL A 245 -12.31 4.57 -13.09
N TYR A 246 -12.26 4.42 -11.76
CA TYR A 246 -13.43 3.97 -10.99
C TYR A 246 -14.65 4.86 -11.20
N PHE A 247 -14.50 6.19 -11.14
CA PHE A 247 -15.60 7.13 -11.35
C PHE A 247 -16.18 7.11 -12.77
N GLN A 248 -15.39 6.66 -13.75
CA GLN A 248 -15.87 6.50 -15.13
C GLN A 248 -16.62 5.18 -15.35
N VAL A 249 -16.22 4.11 -14.63
CA VAL A 249 -16.75 2.76 -14.85
C VAL A 249 -17.97 2.46 -13.98
N VAL A 250 -17.99 2.97 -12.75
CA VAL A 250 -19.09 2.71 -11.80
C VAL A 250 -20.03 3.91 -11.72
N PRO A 251 -21.28 3.79 -12.23
CA PRO A 251 -22.28 4.85 -12.12
C PRO A 251 -22.56 5.17 -10.65
N GLN A 252 -22.45 6.45 -10.26
CA GLN A 252 -22.78 6.87 -8.92
C GLN A 252 -24.30 6.82 -8.71
N LYS A 253 -24.78 6.16 -7.66
CA LYS A 253 -26.19 6.21 -7.29
C LYS A 253 -26.56 7.66 -6.92
N GLY A 254 -27.18 8.37 -7.81
CA GLY A 254 -27.67 9.74 -7.58
C GLY A 254 -27.43 10.74 -8.71
N SER A 255 -26.90 10.30 -9.87
CA SER A 255 -26.87 11.10 -11.11
C SER A 255 -27.98 10.69 -12.03
#